data_981db463234577319ba5acf2d2047038
#
_entry.id   981db463234577319ba5acf2d2047038
#
_cell.length_a   1.000
_cell.length_b   1.000
_cell.length_c   1.000
_cell.angle_alpha   90.00
_cell.angle_beta   90.00
_cell.angle_gamma   90.00
#
_symmetry.space_group_name_H-M   'P 1'
#
loop_
_entity.id
_entity.type
_entity.pdbx_description
1 polymer ?
#
loop_
_entity_poly.entity_id
_entity_poly.type
_entity_poly.pdbx_seq_one_letter_code
_entity_poly.pdbx_strand_id
1 'polypeptide(L)'
;MNPPAQSKTINLYLPDMDTFWLLMGGLLIVGGIIGSVVPFLPGPPLAYAGLLLQQFRSDPPFTVKFLLIWAGITILVSVLDYFIPLFGTKKFGGSKYGMWGCTIGLVAGIFFPPWGIIAGPFLGAFIGEMIASNQAEQALRAAVGSFIGFLFGTLLKLVACFMMGWYLFVNN
;
A
#
# COMPACT_ATOMS: atom_id res chain seq x y z
N MET A 1 14.23 -36.40 -50.52
CA MET A 1 13.09 -35.59 -50.14
C MET A 1 13.47 -34.86 -48.86
N ASN A 2 13.87 -33.60 -48.96
CA ASN A 2 14.15 -32.75 -47.80
C ASN A 2 12.81 -32.34 -47.18
N PRO A 3 12.64 -32.42 -45.82
CA PRO A 3 11.44 -31.90 -45.18
C PRO A 3 11.41 -30.37 -45.40
N PRO A 4 10.22 -29.79 -45.60
CA PRO A 4 10.10 -28.35 -45.78
C PRO A 4 10.66 -27.65 -44.57
N ALA A 5 11.53 -26.67 -44.81
CA ALA A 5 12.01 -25.75 -43.80
C ALA A 5 10.81 -25.19 -43.07
N GLN A 6 10.66 -25.59 -41.80
CA GLN A 6 9.75 -24.91 -40.90
C GLN A 6 10.14 -23.44 -40.94
N SER A 7 9.31 -22.65 -41.58
CA SER A 7 9.37 -21.21 -41.52
C SER A 7 9.34 -20.87 -40.01
N LYS A 8 10.49 -20.50 -39.47
CA LYS A 8 10.52 -19.67 -38.27
C LYS A 8 9.67 -18.45 -38.64
N THR A 9 8.38 -18.55 -38.45
CA THR A 9 7.58 -17.36 -38.24
C THR A 9 8.26 -16.69 -37.08
N ILE A 10 9.11 -15.74 -37.38
CA ILE A 10 9.56 -14.74 -36.45
C ILE A 10 8.25 -14.17 -35.95
N ASN A 11 7.84 -14.66 -34.78
CA ASN A 11 6.80 -14.01 -34.02
C ASN A 11 7.35 -12.62 -33.70
N LEU A 12 7.12 -11.70 -34.62
CA LEU A 12 7.20 -10.27 -34.44
C LEU A 12 6.02 -9.86 -33.54
N TYR A 13 5.72 -10.73 -32.56
CA TYR A 13 4.79 -10.48 -31.49
C TYR A 13 5.49 -9.52 -30.52
N LEU A 14 5.32 -8.28 -30.85
CA LEU A 14 5.22 -7.12 -29.99
C LEU A 14 5.85 -7.40 -28.59
N PRO A 15 7.19 -7.48 -28.45
CA PRO A 15 7.82 -7.41 -27.14
C PRO A 15 7.36 -6.14 -26.42
N ASP A 16 6.90 -5.14 -27.18
CA ASP A 16 6.43 -3.85 -26.68
C ASP A 16 5.15 -3.95 -25.85
N MET A 17 4.20 -4.83 -26.20
CA MET A 17 2.92 -4.91 -25.46
C MET A 17 3.08 -5.63 -24.12
N ASP A 18 3.83 -6.72 -24.06
CA ASP A 18 4.08 -7.44 -22.80
C ASP A 18 4.96 -6.60 -21.87
N THR A 19 5.96 -5.93 -22.43
CA THR A 19 6.78 -4.96 -21.69
C THR A 19 5.95 -3.78 -21.20
N PHE A 20 5.00 -3.29 -21.99
CA PHE A 20 4.09 -2.23 -21.58
C PHE A 20 3.25 -2.64 -20.36
N TRP A 21 2.64 -3.83 -20.38
CA TRP A 21 1.84 -4.32 -19.26
C TRP A 21 2.68 -4.57 -18.02
N LEU A 22 3.92 -5.05 -18.20
CA LEU A 22 4.85 -5.22 -17.10
C LEU A 22 5.22 -3.90 -16.43
N LEU A 23 5.60 -2.90 -17.22
CA LEU A 23 5.96 -1.58 -16.71
C LEU A 23 4.77 -0.90 -16.02
N MET A 24 3.59 -0.97 -16.62
CA MET A 24 2.37 -0.40 -16.05
C MET A 24 1.99 -1.09 -14.74
N GLY A 25 2.06 -2.42 -14.68
CA GLY A 25 1.83 -3.17 -13.45
C GLY A 25 2.86 -2.86 -12.38
N GLY A 26 4.13 -2.76 -12.75
CA GLY A 26 5.21 -2.33 -11.85
C GLY A 26 4.99 -0.93 -11.28
N LEU A 27 4.60 0.04 -12.12
CA LEU A 27 4.26 1.40 -11.70
C LEU A 27 3.09 1.42 -10.71
N LEU A 28 2.04 0.61 -10.94
CA LEU A 28 0.92 0.51 -10.02
C LEU A 28 1.33 -0.12 -8.67
N ILE A 29 2.23 -1.11 -8.67
CA ILE A 29 2.75 -1.69 -7.43
C ILE A 29 3.59 -0.66 -6.66
N VAL A 30 4.47 0.07 -7.35
CA VAL A 30 5.23 1.17 -6.74
C VAL A 30 4.29 2.25 -6.20
N GLY A 31 3.27 2.63 -6.98
CA GLY A 31 2.21 3.51 -6.53
C GLY A 31 1.46 2.97 -5.30
N GLY A 32 1.22 1.66 -5.24
CA GLY A 32 0.63 0.98 -4.10
C GLY A 32 1.51 1.01 -2.85
N ILE A 33 2.83 0.84 -3.00
CA ILE A 33 3.80 0.97 -1.90
C ILE A 33 3.79 2.41 -1.37
N ILE A 34 3.88 3.40 -2.24
CA ILE A 34 3.80 4.82 -1.85
C ILE A 34 2.44 5.11 -1.20
N GLY A 35 1.35 4.63 -1.79
CA GLY A 35 -0.01 4.77 -1.28
C GLY A 35 -0.25 4.09 0.07
N SER A 36 0.56 3.09 0.42
CA SER A 36 0.50 2.45 1.75
C SER A 36 0.95 3.38 2.86
N VAL A 37 1.83 4.33 2.57
CA VAL A 37 2.32 5.35 3.51
C VAL A 37 1.41 6.58 3.51
N VAL A 38 0.87 6.95 2.35
CA VAL A 38 -0.01 8.12 2.21
C VAL A 38 -1.45 7.75 2.58
N PRO A 39 -2.08 8.40 3.59
CA PRO A 39 -3.35 7.96 4.16
C PRO A 39 -4.55 7.96 3.21
N PHE A 40 -4.49 8.72 2.12
CA PHE A 40 -5.61 8.87 1.17
C PHE A 40 -5.52 7.94 -0.04
N LEU A 41 -4.40 7.27 -0.24
CA LEU A 41 -4.19 6.39 -1.38
C LEU A 41 -4.45 4.93 -0.97
N PRO A 42 -5.27 4.21 -1.74
CA PRO A 42 -5.55 2.80 -1.45
C PRO A 42 -4.37 1.92 -1.91
N GLY A 43 -3.29 1.85 -1.09
CA GLY A 43 -2.05 1.15 -1.44
C GLY A 43 -2.23 -0.29 -1.93
N PRO A 44 -2.79 -1.22 -1.11
CA PRO A 44 -2.98 -2.62 -1.52
C PRO A 44 -3.90 -2.80 -2.73
N PRO A 45 -5.05 -2.09 -2.88
CA PRO A 45 -5.84 -2.14 -4.10
C PRO A 45 -5.08 -1.71 -5.36
N LEU A 46 -4.23 -0.67 -5.27
CA LEU A 46 -3.39 -0.24 -6.40
C LEU A 46 -2.36 -1.30 -6.77
N ALA A 47 -1.67 -1.88 -5.79
CA ALA A 47 -0.73 -2.96 -6.03
C ALA A 47 -1.41 -4.20 -6.62
N TYR A 48 -2.61 -4.54 -6.15
CA TYR A 48 -3.41 -5.64 -6.70
C TYR A 48 -3.85 -5.38 -8.15
N ALA A 49 -4.26 -4.15 -8.47
CA ALA A 49 -4.53 -3.77 -9.86
C ALA A 49 -3.29 -3.97 -10.76
N GLY A 50 -2.08 -3.73 -10.23
CA GLY A 50 -0.83 -4.03 -10.91
C GLY A 50 -0.66 -5.51 -11.23
N LEU A 51 -1.04 -6.43 -10.32
CA LEU A 51 -1.06 -7.87 -10.59
C LEU A 51 -2.12 -8.25 -11.63
N LEU A 52 -3.30 -7.63 -11.57
CA LEU A 52 -4.37 -7.89 -12.55
C LEU A 52 -3.97 -7.49 -13.96
N LEU A 53 -3.22 -6.41 -14.13
CA LEU A 53 -2.74 -5.99 -15.46
C LEU A 53 -1.83 -7.03 -16.12
N GLN A 54 -1.15 -7.88 -15.34
CA GLN A 54 -0.31 -8.94 -15.91
C GLN A 54 -1.13 -10.01 -16.64
N GLN A 55 -2.45 -10.08 -16.42
CA GLN A 55 -3.32 -11.00 -17.13
C GLN A 55 -3.55 -10.64 -18.61
N PHE A 56 -3.21 -9.41 -19.01
CA PHE A 56 -3.28 -8.95 -20.40
C PHE A 56 -2.03 -9.28 -21.23
N ARG A 57 -1.02 -9.90 -20.61
CA ARG A 57 0.18 -10.37 -21.30
C ARG A 57 -0.16 -11.60 -22.16
N SER A 58 0.64 -11.84 -23.18
CA SER A 58 0.52 -13.00 -24.08
C SER A 58 0.63 -14.33 -23.31
N ASP A 59 1.47 -14.35 -22.25
CA ASP A 59 1.59 -15.47 -21.31
C ASP A 59 1.34 -14.96 -19.87
N PRO A 60 0.09 -15.10 -19.36
CA PRO A 60 -0.28 -14.62 -18.05
C PRO A 60 0.46 -15.37 -16.92
N PRO A 61 1.27 -14.67 -16.09
CA PRO A 61 2.11 -15.34 -15.08
C PRO A 61 1.32 -15.86 -13.86
N PHE A 62 0.07 -15.39 -13.67
CA PHE A 62 -0.69 -15.70 -12.46
C PHE A 62 -1.94 -16.53 -12.76
N THR A 63 -2.17 -17.55 -11.94
CA THR A 63 -3.40 -18.34 -12.00
C THR A 63 -4.58 -17.57 -11.39
N VAL A 64 -5.80 -17.88 -11.85
CA VAL A 64 -7.03 -17.29 -11.29
C VAL A 64 -7.12 -17.55 -9.77
N LYS A 65 -6.72 -18.73 -9.31
CA LYS A 65 -6.69 -19.06 -7.88
C LYS A 65 -5.76 -18.14 -7.09
N PHE A 66 -4.57 -17.85 -7.62
CA PHE A 66 -3.62 -16.91 -7.01
C PHE A 66 -4.23 -15.51 -6.88
N LEU A 67 -4.84 -15.01 -7.95
CA LEU A 67 -5.49 -13.70 -7.94
C LEU A 67 -6.65 -13.61 -6.96
N LEU A 68 -7.48 -14.67 -6.85
CA LEU A 68 -8.58 -14.69 -5.88
C LEU A 68 -8.06 -14.66 -4.43
N ILE A 69 -6.98 -15.38 -4.13
CA ILE A 69 -6.34 -15.32 -2.80
C ILE A 69 -5.86 -13.90 -2.51
N TRP A 70 -5.16 -13.27 -3.47
CA TRP A 70 -4.68 -11.90 -3.30
C TRP A 70 -5.80 -10.87 -3.26
N ALA A 71 -6.92 -11.08 -3.95
CA ALA A 71 -8.12 -10.27 -3.78
C ALA A 71 -8.63 -10.33 -2.34
N GLY A 72 -8.75 -11.53 -1.78
CA GLY A 72 -9.16 -11.73 -0.39
C GLY A 72 -8.21 -11.06 0.61
N ILE A 73 -6.88 -11.20 0.41
CA ILE A 73 -5.86 -10.54 1.24
C ILE A 73 -5.98 -9.01 1.14
N THR A 74 -6.15 -8.49 -0.08
CA THR A 74 -6.29 -7.04 -0.32
C THR A 74 -7.51 -6.48 0.37
N ILE A 75 -8.64 -7.16 0.28
CA ILE A 75 -9.89 -6.77 0.98
C ILE A 75 -9.66 -6.81 2.49
N LEU A 76 -9.09 -7.91 3.00
CA LEU A 76 -8.83 -8.06 4.43
C LEU A 76 -7.92 -6.95 4.97
N VAL A 77 -6.81 -6.68 4.30
CA VAL A 77 -5.87 -5.61 4.69
C VAL A 77 -6.52 -4.24 4.64
N SER A 78 -7.34 -3.97 3.62
CA SER A 78 -8.07 -2.70 3.50
C SER A 78 -9.12 -2.53 4.59
N VAL A 79 -9.82 -3.59 4.96
CA VAL A 79 -10.78 -3.59 6.06
C VAL A 79 -10.06 -3.38 7.40
N LEU A 80 -8.96 -4.08 7.63
CA LEU A 80 -8.16 -3.93 8.84
C LEU A 80 -7.59 -2.50 8.96
N ASP A 81 -7.12 -1.91 7.86
CA ASP A 81 -6.63 -0.53 7.84
C ASP A 81 -7.68 0.49 8.29
N TYR A 82 -8.95 0.23 8.00
CA TYR A 82 -10.05 1.05 8.47
C TYR A 82 -10.37 0.82 9.96
N PHE A 83 -10.31 -0.43 10.43
CA PHE A 83 -10.70 -0.78 11.80
C PHE A 83 -9.58 -0.56 12.82
N ILE A 84 -8.30 -0.76 12.45
CA ILE A 84 -7.16 -0.63 13.37
C ILE A 84 -7.10 0.75 14.04
N PRO A 85 -7.21 1.89 13.32
CA PRO A 85 -7.25 3.20 13.95
C PRO A 85 -8.46 3.39 14.89
N LEU A 86 -9.63 2.83 14.52
CA LEU A 86 -10.82 2.91 15.37
C LEU A 86 -10.64 2.20 16.71
N PHE A 87 -10.03 1.02 16.69
CA PHE A 87 -9.73 0.28 17.93
C PHE A 87 -8.60 0.94 18.72
N GLY A 88 -7.57 1.45 18.07
CA GLY A 88 -6.48 2.18 18.70
C GLY A 88 -6.99 3.42 19.44
N THR A 89 -7.78 4.26 18.79
CA THR A 89 -8.36 5.46 19.40
C THR A 89 -9.26 5.11 20.59
N LYS A 90 -10.13 4.11 20.48
CA LYS A 90 -11.01 3.70 21.60
C LYS A 90 -10.22 3.16 22.79
N LYS A 91 -9.16 2.38 22.56
CA LYS A 91 -8.38 1.73 23.64
C LYS A 91 -7.49 2.72 24.39
N PHE A 92 -6.98 3.74 23.70
CA PHE A 92 -6.05 4.73 24.26
C PHE A 92 -6.69 6.12 24.51
N GLY A 93 -8.02 6.23 24.35
CA GLY A 93 -8.75 7.48 24.59
C GLY A 93 -8.51 8.56 23.53
N GLY A 94 -8.05 8.18 22.35
CA GLY A 94 -7.81 9.11 21.24
C GLY A 94 -9.10 9.59 20.58
N SER A 95 -9.07 10.83 20.10
CA SER A 95 -10.17 11.51 19.44
C SER A 95 -10.02 11.54 17.92
N LYS A 96 -11.05 11.99 17.20
CA LYS A 96 -10.96 12.28 15.77
C LYS A 96 -9.91 13.36 15.46
N TYR A 97 -9.70 14.28 16.37
CA TYR A 97 -8.71 15.34 16.20
C TYR A 97 -7.27 14.82 16.22
N GLY A 98 -6.98 13.81 17.06
CA GLY A 98 -5.69 13.13 17.04
C GLY A 98 -5.43 12.36 15.74
N MET A 99 -6.45 11.68 15.19
CA MET A 99 -6.33 10.99 13.90
C MET A 99 -6.06 11.98 12.75
N TRP A 100 -6.81 13.09 12.69
CA TRP A 100 -6.58 14.13 11.68
C TRP A 100 -5.23 14.79 11.87
N GLY A 101 -4.86 15.08 13.10
CA GLY A 101 -3.54 15.61 13.43
C GLY A 101 -2.41 14.68 12.96
N CYS A 102 -2.53 13.37 13.22
CA CYS A 102 -1.59 12.35 12.76
C CYS A 102 -1.42 12.38 11.22
N THR A 103 -2.53 12.45 10.50
CA THR A 103 -2.55 12.52 9.03
C THR A 103 -1.89 13.80 8.51
N ILE A 104 -2.27 14.96 9.06
CA ILE A 104 -1.68 16.26 8.68
C ILE A 104 -0.19 16.28 9.02
N GLY A 105 0.17 15.78 10.20
CA GLY A 105 1.57 15.69 10.64
C GLY A 105 2.40 14.79 9.74
N LEU A 106 1.85 13.67 9.23
CA LEU A 106 2.52 12.82 8.27
C LEU A 106 2.77 13.58 6.95
N VAL A 107 1.74 14.22 6.40
CA VAL A 107 1.87 14.99 5.15
C VAL A 107 2.91 16.09 5.30
N ALA A 108 2.90 16.83 6.39
CA ALA A 108 3.92 17.84 6.68
C ALA A 108 5.31 17.19 6.87
N GLY A 109 5.37 16.02 7.51
CA GLY A 109 6.60 15.30 7.78
C GLY A 109 7.29 14.76 6.53
N ILE A 110 6.57 14.51 5.43
CA ILE A 110 7.15 14.07 4.14
C ILE A 110 8.16 15.10 3.61
N PHE A 111 8.01 16.37 3.93
CA PHE A 111 8.95 17.41 3.50
C PHE A 111 10.27 17.43 4.28
N PHE A 112 10.39 16.64 5.36
CA PHE A 112 11.58 16.56 6.21
C PHE A 112 12.07 15.12 6.44
N PRO A 113 12.36 14.34 5.39
CA PRO A 113 12.80 12.96 5.55
C PRO A 113 14.20 12.87 6.20
N PRO A 114 14.51 11.80 6.95
CA PRO A 114 13.63 10.70 7.37
C PRO A 114 12.83 10.98 8.66
N TRP A 115 13.25 11.97 9.44
CA TRP A 115 12.71 12.22 10.79
C TRP A 115 11.28 12.75 10.77
N GLY A 116 10.93 13.55 9.76
CA GLY A 116 9.58 14.10 9.62
C GLY A 116 8.51 13.03 9.41
N ILE A 117 8.83 11.94 8.69
CA ILE A 117 7.88 10.84 8.44
C ILE A 117 7.52 10.11 9.75
N ILE A 118 8.44 10.05 10.71
CA ILE A 118 8.20 9.40 12.02
C ILE A 118 7.64 10.41 13.02
N ALA A 119 8.31 11.55 13.16
CA ALA A 119 7.93 12.56 14.15
C ALA A 119 6.64 13.31 13.78
N GLY A 120 6.41 13.54 12.48
CA GLY A 120 5.24 14.26 11.98
C GLY A 120 3.91 13.66 12.44
N PRO A 121 3.64 12.37 12.19
CA PRO A 121 2.42 11.71 12.65
C PRO A 121 2.24 11.76 14.16
N PHE A 122 3.32 11.55 14.91
CA PHE A 122 3.28 11.58 16.37
C PHE A 122 2.96 12.98 16.90
N LEU A 123 3.71 14.00 16.45
CA LEU A 123 3.50 15.38 16.86
C LEU A 123 2.13 15.91 16.41
N GLY A 124 1.73 15.56 15.20
CA GLY A 124 0.41 15.92 14.69
C GLY A 124 -0.72 15.29 15.51
N ALA A 125 -0.61 14.01 15.88
CA ALA A 125 -1.57 13.36 16.76
C ALA A 125 -1.62 14.03 18.13
N PHE A 126 -0.47 14.35 18.71
CA PHE A 126 -0.38 15.02 20.00
C PHE A 126 -1.05 16.40 19.97
N ILE A 127 -0.73 17.24 18.97
CA ILE A 127 -1.34 18.57 18.83
C ILE A 127 -2.85 18.44 18.62
N GLY A 128 -3.29 17.50 17.76
CA GLY A 128 -4.72 17.25 17.55
C GLY A 128 -5.45 16.85 18.82
N GLU A 129 -4.88 15.97 19.64
CA GLU A 129 -5.48 15.57 20.92
C GLU A 129 -5.44 16.69 21.96
N MET A 130 -4.40 17.52 21.99
CA MET A 130 -4.34 18.71 22.83
C MET A 130 -5.48 19.69 22.56
N ILE A 131 -5.82 19.87 21.28
CA ILE A 131 -6.96 20.71 20.85
C ILE A 131 -8.29 20.10 21.37
N ALA A 132 -8.39 18.76 21.41
CA ALA A 132 -9.62 18.07 21.80
C ALA A 132 -9.82 18.00 23.32
N SER A 133 -8.77 17.66 24.08
CA SER A 133 -8.86 17.33 25.51
C SER A 133 -8.38 18.43 26.44
N ASN A 134 -7.57 19.36 25.95
CA ASN A 134 -6.87 20.38 26.73
C ASN A 134 -6.06 19.84 27.94
N GLN A 135 -5.75 18.53 27.93
CA GLN A 135 -4.99 17.83 28.96
C GLN A 135 -3.78 17.12 28.32
N ALA A 136 -2.58 17.57 28.67
CA ALA A 136 -1.34 17.09 28.05
C ALA A 136 -1.10 15.58 28.25
N GLU A 137 -1.42 15.03 29.42
CA GLU A 137 -1.23 13.62 29.72
C GLU A 137 -2.17 12.73 28.87
N GLN A 138 -3.43 13.11 28.79
CA GLN A 138 -4.41 12.40 27.97
C GLN A 138 -4.06 12.50 26.49
N ALA A 139 -3.67 13.70 26.03
CA ALA A 139 -3.23 13.92 24.66
C ALA A 139 -2.01 13.07 24.30
N LEU A 140 -1.04 12.94 25.20
CA LEU A 140 0.15 12.12 24.98
C LEU A 140 -0.20 10.63 24.86
N ARG A 141 -1.03 10.11 25.75
CA ARG A 141 -1.49 8.71 25.69
C ARG A 141 -2.25 8.40 24.41
N ALA A 142 -3.15 9.28 24.02
CA ALA A 142 -3.94 9.15 22.81
C ALA A 142 -3.07 9.29 21.54
N ALA A 143 -2.10 10.21 21.54
CA ALA A 143 -1.14 10.37 20.46
C ALA A 143 -0.29 9.11 20.23
N VAL A 144 0.22 8.50 21.31
CA VAL A 144 0.93 7.23 21.26
C VAL A 144 0.03 6.13 20.68
N GLY A 145 -1.21 6.02 21.13
CA GLY A 145 -2.17 5.03 20.62
C GLY A 145 -2.47 5.20 19.13
N SER A 146 -2.74 6.44 18.71
CA SER A 146 -3.00 6.77 17.30
C SER A 146 -1.77 6.49 16.42
N PHE A 147 -0.58 6.84 16.89
CA PHE A 147 0.68 6.61 16.20
C PHE A 147 0.98 5.12 16.04
N ILE A 148 0.82 4.32 17.11
CA ILE A 148 1.02 2.86 17.05
C ILE A 148 0.03 2.22 16.08
N GLY A 149 -1.25 2.63 16.13
CA GLY A 149 -2.28 2.15 15.20
C GLY A 149 -1.94 2.48 13.75
N PHE A 150 -1.52 3.70 13.48
CA PHE A 150 -1.06 4.15 12.17
C PHE A 150 0.15 3.34 11.69
N LEU A 151 1.16 3.18 12.54
CA LEU A 151 2.39 2.45 12.19
C LEU A 151 2.08 0.99 11.86
N PHE A 152 1.24 0.33 12.66
CA PHE A 152 0.85 -1.05 12.43
C PHE A 152 0.05 -1.22 11.14
N GLY A 153 -0.94 -0.35 10.88
CA GLY A 153 -1.72 -0.37 9.63
C GLY A 153 -0.85 -0.14 8.39
N THR A 154 0.07 0.84 8.47
CA THR A 154 1.01 1.13 7.39
C THR A 154 1.95 -0.05 7.12
N LEU A 155 2.49 -0.67 8.18
CA LEU A 155 3.37 -1.84 8.06
C LEU A 155 2.65 -3.01 7.38
N LEU A 156 1.41 -3.29 7.79
CA LEU A 156 0.61 -4.36 7.20
C LEU A 156 0.37 -4.15 5.70
N LYS A 157 0.05 -2.92 5.29
CA LYS A 157 -0.12 -2.55 3.87
C LYS A 157 1.18 -2.67 3.10
N LEU A 158 2.29 -2.19 3.67
CA LEU A 158 3.60 -2.29 3.03
C LEU A 158 4.00 -3.74 2.80
N VAL A 159 3.84 -4.62 3.80
CA VAL A 159 4.14 -6.05 3.65
C VAL A 159 3.32 -6.65 2.50
N ALA A 160 2.01 -6.38 2.43
CA ALA A 160 1.18 -6.87 1.34
C ALA A 160 1.64 -6.37 -0.04
N CYS A 161 1.94 -5.07 -0.18
CA CYS A 161 2.42 -4.48 -1.44
C CYS A 161 3.80 -5.01 -1.84
N PHE A 162 4.73 -5.15 -0.90
CA PHE A 162 6.05 -5.74 -1.17
C PHE A 162 5.95 -7.20 -1.59
N MET A 163 5.08 -8.00 -0.98
CA MET A 163 4.84 -9.38 -1.40
C MET A 163 4.27 -9.43 -2.83
N MET A 164 3.30 -8.57 -3.18
CA MET A 164 2.79 -8.47 -4.54
C MET A 164 3.90 -8.08 -5.53
N GLY A 165 4.75 -7.12 -5.18
CA GLY A 165 5.91 -6.72 -5.98
C GLY A 165 6.92 -7.84 -6.15
N TRP A 166 7.19 -8.60 -5.09
CA TRP A 166 8.05 -9.77 -5.14
C TRP A 166 7.52 -10.85 -6.09
N TYR A 167 6.22 -11.15 -6.01
CA TYR A 167 5.60 -12.12 -6.92
C TYR A 167 5.65 -11.66 -8.37
N LEU A 168 5.45 -10.36 -8.63
CA LEU A 168 5.63 -9.82 -9.97
C LEU A 168 7.07 -10.02 -10.46
N PHE A 169 8.06 -9.77 -9.60
CA PHE A 169 9.47 -9.89 -9.98
C PHE A 169 9.92 -11.33 -10.24
N VAL A 170 9.45 -12.28 -9.44
CA VAL A 170 9.86 -13.70 -9.53
C VAL A 170 9.20 -14.43 -10.70
N ASN A 171 7.99 -14.02 -11.10
CA ASN A 171 7.23 -14.68 -12.17
C ASN A 171 7.33 -13.95 -13.53
N ASN A 172 8.37 -13.15 -13.69
CA ASN A 172 8.55 -12.35 -14.91
C ASN A 172 9.74 -12.81 -15.79
#